data_c883f6d3338831ef61b7da04f6b3a32d
#
_entry.id   c883f6d3338831ef61b7da04f6b3a32d
#
_cell.length_a   1.000
_cell.length_b   1.000
_cell.length_c   1.000
_cell.angle_alpha   90.00
_cell.angle_beta   90.00
_cell.angle_gamma   90.00
#
_symmetry.space_group_name_H-M   'P 1'
#
loop_
_entity.id
_entity.type
_entity.pdbx_description
1 polymer ?
#
loop_
_entity_poly.entity_id
_entity_poly.type
_entity_poly.pdbx_seq_one_letter_code
_entity_poly.pdbx_strand_id
1 'polypeptide(L)'
;MVRNSLRFVAWKDYKAVTRDLKLIYRAATEESALMAMEALKESWDPRYPQISRSWQAHWHNLATFFAYPVEIRRVIYTVNAIQSLNSVIRHGIKKRKVFPTDDLVKKVIWLAIQSASQKWTMPLQDWRMAMSRFIFELGDRLDGHI
;
A
#
# COMPACT_ATOMS: atom_id res chain seq x y z
N MET A 1 -7.65 -1.89 -1.88
CA MET A 1 -9.00 -1.31 -1.77
C MET A 1 -9.16 -0.04 -2.59
N VAL A 2 -8.44 1.06 -2.35
CA VAL A 2 -8.62 2.37 -3.05
C VAL A 2 -8.70 2.22 -4.59
N ARG A 3 -7.75 1.52 -5.21
CA ARG A 3 -7.76 1.31 -6.67
C ARG A 3 -9.03 0.63 -7.17
N ASN A 4 -9.55 -0.36 -6.43
CA ASN A 4 -10.79 -1.05 -6.79
C ASN A 4 -12.00 -0.14 -6.63
N SER A 5 -12.03 0.69 -5.58
CA SER A 5 -13.09 1.67 -5.35
C SER A 5 -13.21 2.67 -6.51
N LEU A 6 -12.06 3.06 -7.08
CA LEU A 6 -12.01 4.05 -8.16
C LEU A 6 -12.28 3.49 -9.56
N ARG A 7 -12.38 2.16 -9.69
CA ARG A 7 -12.52 1.50 -11.01
C ARG A 7 -13.78 1.92 -11.77
N PHE A 8 -14.84 2.21 -11.05
CA PHE A 8 -16.17 2.55 -11.63
C PHE A 8 -16.55 4.01 -11.39
N VAL A 9 -15.62 4.83 -10.90
CA VAL A 9 -15.87 6.24 -10.64
C VAL A 9 -15.63 7.04 -11.92
N ALA A 10 -16.59 7.91 -12.27
CA ALA A 10 -16.42 8.80 -13.40
C ALA A 10 -15.22 9.74 -13.20
N TRP A 11 -14.52 10.07 -14.28
CA TRP A 11 -13.30 10.89 -14.23
C TRP A 11 -13.46 12.21 -13.49
N LYS A 12 -14.60 12.86 -13.67
CA LYS A 12 -14.93 14.14 -12.99
C LYS A 12 -14.96 14.02 -11.46
N ASP A 13 -15.39 12.87 -10.94
CA ASP A 13 -15.55 12.62 -9.50
C ASP A 13 -14.30 11.96 -8.89
N TYR A 14 -13.38 11.47 -9.73
CA TYR A 14 -12.22 10.68 -9.33
C TYR A 14 -11.37 11.37 -8.25
N LYS A 15 -11.06 12.67 -8.45
CA LYS A 15 -10.23 13.44 -7.52
C LYS A 15 -10.92 13.65 -6.16
N ALA A 16 -12.23 13.91 -6.17
CA ALA A 16 -13.02 14.14 -4.97
C ALA A 16 -13.18 12.83 -4.17
N VAL A 17 -13.59 11.74 -4.83
CA VAL A 17 -13.69 10.42 -4.18
C VAL A 17 -12.33 9.97 -3.62
N THR A 18 -11.23 10.19 -4.35
CA THR A 18 -9.89 9.85 -3.86
C THR A 18 -9.53 10.65 -2.60
N ARG A 19 -9.87 11.92 -2.54
CA ARG A 19 -9.65 12.78 -1.37
C ARG A 19 -10.41 12.23 -0.17
N ASP A 20 -11.69 11.91 -0.34
CA ASP A 20 -12.55 11.46 0.75
C ASP A 20 -12.16 10.06 1.24
N LEU A 21 -11.77 9.16 0.35
CA LEU A 21 -11.15 7.88 0.72
C LEU A 21 -9.86 8.05 1.52
N LYS A 22 -9.04 9.07 1.22
CA LYS A 22 -7.82 9.36 2.01
C LYS A 22 -8.12 9.72 3.46
N LEU A 23 -9.23 10.39 3.73
CA LEU A 23 -9.61 10.74 5.09
C LEU A 23 -9.86 9.48 5.93
N ILE A 24 -10.38 8.41 5.34
CA ILE A 24 -10.61 7.15 6.03
C ILE A 24 -9.29 6.48 6.42
N TYR A 25 -8.46 6.12 5.45
CA TYR A 25 -7.27 5.31 5.73
C TYR A 25 -6.09 6.09 6.34
N ARG A 26 -6.15 7.44 6.34
CA ARG A 26 -5.19 8.31 7.03
C ARG A 26 -5.70 8.82 8.37
N ALA A 27 -6.89 8.45 8.78
CA ALA A 27 -7.44 8.84 10.06
C ALA A 27 -6.50 8.45 11.22
N ALA A 28 -6.46 9.27 12.26
CA ALA A 28 -5.62 9.02 13.42
C ALA A 28 -6.13 7.83 14.23
N THR A 29 -7.44 7.72 14.39
CA THR A 29 -8.12 6.68 15.15
C THR A 29 -9.16 5.95 14.29
N GLU A 30 -9.59 4.77 14.75
CA GLU A 30 -10.67 4.04 14.11
C GLU A 30 -11.98 4.84 14.13
N GLU A 31 -12.28 5.54 15.21
CA GLU A 31 -13.49 6.37 15.33
C GLU A 31 -13.52 7.47 14.27
N SER A 32 -12.41 8.20 14.10
CA SER A 32 -12.33 9.23 13.07
C SER A 32 -12.41 8.65 11.65
N ALA A 33 -11.93 7.40 11.45
CA ALA A 33 -12.07 6.70 10.17
C ALA A 33 -13.53 6.30 9.91
N LEU A 34 -14.27 5.86 10.92
CA LEU A 34 -15.71 5.55 10.82
C LEU A 34 -16.53 6.82 10.50
N MET A 35 -16.23 7.94 11.15
CA MET A 35 -16.87 9.22 10.83
C MET A 35 -16.62 9.63 9.37
N ALA A 36 -15.38 9.50 8.91
CA ALA A 36 -15.04 9.76 7.50
C ALA A 36 -15.74 8.79 6.53
N MET A 37 -15.98 7.53 6.95
CA MET A 37 -16.72 6.55 6.17
C MET A 37 -18.21 6.95 6.05
N GLU A 38 -18.84 7.39 7.10
CA GLU A 38 -20.24 7.84 7.05
C GLU A 38 -20.38 9.10 6.17
N ALA A 39 -19.48 10.06 6.28
CA ALA A 39 -19.46 11.22 5.40
C ALA A 39 -19.27 10.85 3.92
N LEU A 40 -18.44 9.82 3.65
CA LEU A 40 -18.25 9.28 2.31
C LEU A 40 -19.56 8.65 1.80
N LYS A 41 -20.27 7.88 2.63
CA LYS A 41 -21.57 7.29 2.28
C LYS A 41 -22.60 8.36 1.91
N GLU A 42 -22.77 9.37 2.76
CA GLU A 42 -23.72 10.47 2.51
C GLU A 42 -23.42 11.16 1.17
N SER A 43 -22.15 11.38 0.87
CA SER A 43 -21.75 12.12 -0.33
C SER A 43 -21.82 11.28 -1.61
N TRP A 44 -21.52 9.98 -1.55
CA TRP A 44 -21.23 9.18 -2.73
C TRP A 44 -22.17 7.99 -2.96
N ASP A 45 -22.88 7.49 -1.95
CA ASP A 45 -23.78 6.33 -2.11
C ASP A 45 -24.91 6.57 -3.14
N PRO A 46 -25.43 7.79 -3.35
CA PRO A 46 -26.40 8.02 -4.42
C PRO A 46 -25.86 7.71 -5.83
N ARG A 47 -24.53 7.76 -6.02
CA ARG A 47 -23.88 7.49 -7.33
C ARG A 47 -23.03 6.23 -7.33
N TYR A 48 -22.35 5.93 -6.22
CA TYR A 48 -21.33 4.88 -6.14
C TYR A 48 -21.47 4.03 -4.87
N PRO A 49 -22.66 3.42 -4.60
CA PRO A 49 -22.93 2.68 -3.36
C PRO A 49 -22.01 1.47 -3.16
N GLN A 50 -21.42 0.95 -4.22
CA GLN A 50 -20.48 -0.17 -4.16
C GLN A 50 -19.20 0.18 -3.40
N ILE A 51 -18.82 1.47 -3.31
CA ILE A 51 -17.60 1.89 -2.60
C ILE A 51 -17.77 1.67 -1.11
N SER A 52 -18.79 2.27 -0.50
CA SER A 52 -19.07 2.15 0.92
C SER A 52 -19.33 0.71 1.33
N ARG A 53 -20.13 -0.04 0.57
CA ARG A 53 -20.40 -1.47 0.81
C ARG A 53 -19.12 -2.29 0.83
N SER A 54 -18.22 -2.07 -0.14
CA SER A 54 -16.95 -2.80 -0.21
C SER A 54 -16.04 -2.48 0.99
N TRP A 55 -16.01 -1.22 1.42
CA TRP A 55 -15.21 -0.82 2.58
C TRP A 55 -15.78 -1.34 3.89
N GLN A 56 -17.09 -1.32 4.05
CA GLN A 56 -17.77 -1.91 5.21
C GLN A 56 -17.58 -3.42 5.31
N ALA A 57 -17.74 -4.14 4.20
CA ALA A 57 -17.53 -5.59 4.16
C ALA A 57 -16.10 -6.01 4.58
N HIS A 58 -15.11 -5.14 4.38
CA HIS A 58 -13.72 -5.40 4.73
C HIS A 58 -13.24 -4.58 5.93
N TRP A 59 -14.16 -3.95 6.66
CA TRP A 59 -13.81 -3.05 7.75
C TRP A 59 -12.95 -3.73 8.81
N HIS A 60 -13.27 -4.94 9.19
CA HIS A 60 -12.48 -5.71 10.15
C HIS A 60 -10.98 -5.74 9.77
N ASN A 61 -10.67 -5.98 8.50
CA ASN A 61 -9.28 -5.99 8.04
C ASN A 61 -8.65 -4.58 8.03
N LEU A 62 -9.45 -3.54 7.80
CA LEU A 62 -8.98 -2.15 7.84
C LEU A 62 -8.76 -1.68 9.28
N ALA A 63 -9.63 -2.07 10.19
CA ALA A 63 -9.57 -1.70 11.60
C ALA A 63 -8.26 -2.17 12.26
N THR A 64 -7.71 -3.31 11.83
CA THR A 64 -6.41 -3.80 12.33
C THR A 64 -5.26 -2.82 12.10
N PHE A 65 -5.35 -1.96 11.08
CA PHE A 65 -4.33 -0.93 10.85
C PHE A 65 -4.30 0.14 11.94
N PHE A 66 -5.43 0.43 12.57
CA PHE A 66 -5.51 1.44 13.61
C PHE A 66 -4.91 0.97 14.94
N ALA A 67 -4.72 -0.33 15.11
CA ALA A 67 -3.99 -0.90 16.25
C ALA A 67 -2.49 -0.59 16.19
N TYR A 68 -1.93 -0.26 15.00
CA TYR A 68 -0.52 0.08 14.85
C TYR A 68 -0.27 1.57 15.04
N PRO A 69 0.85 1.95 15.69
CA PRO A 69 1.31 3.34 15.76
C PRO A 69 1.43 4.02 14.40
N VAL A 70 1.30 5.35 14.38
CA VAL A 70 1.31 6.14 13.13
C VAL A 70 2.59 5.95 12.34
N GLU A 71 3.73 5.76 13.01
CA GLU A 71 5.05 5.54 12.41
C GLU A 71 5.06 4.24 11.60
N ILE A 72 4.55 3.16 12.17
CA ILE A 72 4.42 1.86 11.50
C ILE A 72 3.44 1.97 10.33
N ARG A 73 2.30 2.62 10.52
CA ARG A 73 1.32 2.82 9.45
C ARG A 73 1.90 3.59 8.27
N ARG A 74 2.73 4.61 8.52
CA ARG A 74 3.43 5.36 7.45
C ARG A 74 4.31 4.46 6.61
N VAL A 75 5.09 3.59 7.23
CA VAL A 75 5.96 2.65 6.50
C VAL A 75 5.13 1.67 5.66
N ILE A 76 4.04 1.13 6.22
CA ILE A 76 3.14 0.24 5.47
C ILE A 76 2.55 0.95 4.25
N TYR A 77 2.18 2.24 4.35
CA TYR A 77 1.68 3.04 3.22
C TYR A 77 2.77 3.41 2.21
N THR A 78 4.03 3.43 2.60
CA THR A 78 5.16 3.75 1.72
C THR A 78 5.79 2.50 1.08
N VAL A 79 4.98 1.52 0.69
CA VAL A 79 5.44 0.31 -0.04
C VAL A 79 6.02 0.66 -1.43
N ASN A 80 6.35 1.92 -1.68
CA ASN A 80 6.86 2.42 -2.95
C ASN A 80 8.13 1.71 -3.41
N ALA A 81 9.00 1.29 -2.47
CA ALA A 81 10.22 0.56 -2.81
C ALA A 81 9.90 -0.81 -3.44
N ILE A 82 9.00 -1.58 -2.83
CA ILE A 82 8.58 -2.89 -3.36
C ILE A 82 7.80 -2.72 -4.67
N GLN A 83 6.93 -1.72 -4.76
CA GLN A 83 6.18 -1.43 -6.00
C GLN A 83 7.12 -0.97 -7.11
N SER A 84 8.12 -0.14 -6.79
CA SER A 84 9.15 0.29 -7.73
C SER A 84 9.94 -0.91 -8.24
N LEU A 85 10.41 -1.80 -7.34
CA LEU A 85 11.10 -3.02 -7.70
C LEU A 85 10.25 -3.93 -8.59
N ASN A 86 9.01 -4.17 -8.21
CA ASN A 86 8.07 -4.97 -9.01
C ASN A 86 7.84 -4.35 -10.40
N SER A 87 7.81 -3.02 -10.51
CA SER A 87 7.70 -2.32 -11.79
C SER A 87 8.93 -2.56 -12.67
N VAL A 88 10.13 -2.48 -12.09
CA VAL A 88 11.40 -2.73 -12.80
C VAL A 88 11.48 -4.18 -13.29
N ILE A 89 11.14 -5.15 -12.42
CA ILE A 89 11.10 -6.57 -12.76
C ILE A 89 10.11 -6.83 -13.90
N ARG A 90 8.88 -6.32 -13.78
CA ARG A 90 7.85 -6.48 -14.82
C ARG A 90 8.27 -5.86 -16.15
N HIS A 91 8.95 -4.72 -16.12
CA HIS A 91 9.46 -4.08 -17.33
C HIS A 91 10.54 -4.94 -18.00
N GLY A 92 11.47 -5.50 -17.22
CA GLY A 92 12.50 -6.43 -17.70
C GLY A 92 11.91 -7.70 -18.33
N ILE A 93 10.87 -8.26 -17.69
CA ILE A 93 10.18 -9.47 -18.19
C ILE A 93 9.37 -9.14 -19.45
N LYS A 94 8.61 -8.04 -19.49
CA LYS A 94 7.76 -7.69 -20.63
C LYS A 94 8.55 -7.40 -21.91
N LYS A 95 9.78 -6.92 -21.81
CA LYS A 95 10.65 -6.70 -22.98
C LYS A 95 11.05 -8.00 -23.69
N ARG A 96 11.03 -9.13 -22.98
CA ARG A 96 11.34 -10.44 -23.53
C ARG A 96 10.04 -11.25 -23.61
N LYS A 97 9.53 -11.44 -24.80
CA LYS A 97 8.25 -12.14 -25.03
C LYS A 97 8.30 -13.63 -24.74
N VAL A 98 9.48 -14.24 -24.78
CA VAL A 98 9.69 -15.71 -24.61
C VAL A 98 10.93 -15.95 -23.74
N PHE A 99 10.80 -16.85 -22.79
CA PHE A 99 11.89 -17.35 -21.95
C PHE A 99 12.06 -18.84 -22.23
N PRO A 100 13.15 -19.24 -22.90
CA PRO A 100 13.38 -20.65 -23.23
C PRO A 100 13.68 -21.53 -22.02
N THR A 101 14.18 -20.96 -20.91
CA THR A 101 14.53 -21.70 -19.70
C THR A 101 14.22 -20.88 -18.45
N ASP A 102 13.93 -21.57 -17.32
CA ASP A 102 13.71 -20.94 -16.00
C ASP A 102 14.92 -20.15 -15.50
N ASP A 103 16.13 -20.62 -15.85
CA ASP A 103 17.36 -19.92 -15.44
C ASP A 103 17.52 -18.57 -16.13
N LEU A 104 17.01 -18.41 -17.35
CA LEU A 104 16.96 -17.12 -18.01
C LEU A 104 15.99 -16.15 -17.30
N VAL A 105 14.86 -16.66 -16.80
CA VAL A 105 13.92 -15.86 -15.99
C VAL A 105 14.62 -15.38 -14.72
N LYS A 106 15.25 -16.28 -13.97
CA LYS A 106 16.00 -15.96 -12.75
C LYS A 106 17.09 -14.93 -13.01
N LYS A 107 17.86 -15.10 -14.08
CA LYS A 107 18.93 -14.17 -14.47
C LYS A 107 18.39 -12.78 -14.79
N VAL A 108 17.27 -12.67 -15.51
CA VAL A 108 16.63 -11.37 -15.82
C VAL A 108 16.13 -10.70 -14.56
N ILE A 109 15.48 -11.44 -13.64
CA ILE A 109 15.02 -10.93 -12.36
C ILE A 109 16.21 -10.45 -11.53
N TRP A 110 17.27 -11.25 -11.43
CA TRP A 110 18.49 -10.89 -10.71
C TRP A 110 19.13 -9.60 -11.24
N LEU A 111 19.29 -9.46 -12.54
CA LEU A 111 19.82 -8.24 -13.17
C LEU A 111 18.92 -7.02 -12.93
N ALA A 112 17.58 -7.21 -12.93
CA ALA A 112 16.64 -6.15 -12.63
C ALA A 112 16.77 -5.69 -11.17
N ILE A 113 16.94 -6.61 -10.21
CA ILE A 113 17.17 -6.32 -8.80
C ILE A 113 18.51 -5.59 -8.64
N GLN A 114 19.58 -6.06 -9.23
CA GLN A 114 20.89 -5.40 -9.17
C GLN A 114 20.84 -3.97 -9.71
N SER A 115 20.20 -3.75 -10.84
CA SER A 115 20.03 -2.41 -11.41
C SER A 115 19.18 -1.49 -10.52
N ALA A 116 18.17 -2.04 -9.84
CA ALA A 116 17.34 -1.27 -8.91
C ALA A 116 18.10 -0.94 -7.62
N SER A 117 18.88 -1.90 -7.07
CA SER A 117 19.62 -1.73 -5.82
C SER A 117 20.67 -0.62 -5.88
N GLN A 118 21.28 -0.41 -7.05
CA GLN A 118 22.23 0.70 -7.25
C GLN A 118 21.58 2.08 -7.08
N LYS A 119 20.26 2.18 -7.27
CA LYS A 119 19.50 3.43 -7.08
C LYS A 119 18.99 3.63 -5.66
N TRP A 120 19.08 2.59 -4.81
CA TRP A 120 18.61 2.64 -3.43
C TRP A 120 19.73 3.14 -2.51
N THR A 121 20.08 4.40 -2.66
CA THR A 121 21.17 5.03 -1.92
C THR A 121 20.73 5.63 -0.60
N MET A 122 19.43 5.78 -0.38
CA MET A 122 18.88 6.38 0.84
C MET A 122 17.92 5.42 1.55
N PRO A 123 17.97 5.33 2.89
CA PRO A 123 16.98 4.60 3.66
C PRO A 123 15.58 5.19 3.43
N LEU A 124 14.54 4.36 3.58
CA LEU A 124 13.16 4.83 3.55
C LEU A 124 12.98 5.93 4.61
N GLN A 125 12.32 7.01 4.20
CA GLN A 125 11.95 8.07 5.13
C GLN A 125 11.15 7.45 6.30
N ASP A 126 11.43 7.89 7.51
CA ASP A 126 10.83 7.40 8.76
C ASP A 126 11.16 5.93 9.12
N TRP A 127 12.03 5.24 8.34
CA TRP A 127 12.39 3.84 8.61
C TRP A 127 13.01 3.65 9.99
N ARG A 128 13.89 4.56 10.42
CA ARG A 128 14.54 4.48 11.73
C ARG A 128 13.53 4.49 12.89
N MET A 129 12.54 5.38 12.82
CA MET A 129 11.50 5.47 13.86
C MET A 129 10.60 4.23 13.86
N ALA A 130 10.24 3.74 12.67
CA ALA A 130 9.47 2.52 12.53
C ALA A 130 10.23 1.30 13.06
N MET A 131 11.52 1.16 12.75
CA MET A 131 12.36 0.05 13.25
C MET A 131 12.51 0.07 14.77
N SER A 132 12.74 1.23 15.38
CA SER A 132 12.77 1.34 16.83
C SER A 132 11.46 0.87 17.47
N ARG A 133 10.34 1.17 16.84
CA ARG A 133 9.02 0.75 17.31
C ARG A 133 8.79 -0.75 17.08
N PHE A 134 9.20 -1.28 15.93
CA PHE A 134 9.15 -2.72 15.65
C PHE A 134 9.97 -3.53 16.67
N ILE A 135 11.18 -3.08 16.99
CA ILE A 135 12.03 -3.71 18.01
C ILE A 135 11.32 -3.70 19.37
N PHE A 136 10.69 -2.59 19.73
CA PHE A 136 9.97 -2.48 21.00
C PHE A 136 8.75 -3.43 21.08
N GLU A 137 7.96 -3.51 19.99
CA GLU A 137 6.70 -4.28 19.98
C GLU A 137 6.87 -5.75 19.61
N LEU A 138 7.90 -6.08 18.83
CA LEU A 138 8.10 -7.42 18.24
C LEU A 138 9.47 -8.01 18.58
N GLY A 139 10.17 -7.47 19.60
CA GLY A 139 11.57 -7.78 19.92
C GLY A 139 11.95 -9.25 19.71
N ASP A 140 11.31 -10.15 20.44
CA ASP A 140 11.58 -11.59 20.38
C ASP A 140 11.35 -12.22 18.99
N ARG A 141 10.53 -11.59 18.13
CA ARG A 141 10.27 -12.07 16.77
C ARG A 141 11.28 -11.56 15.74
N LEU A 142 12.06 -10.58 16.11
CA LEU A 142 13.06 -9.96 15.23
C LEU A 142 14.47 -10.48 15.50
N ASP A 143 14.65 -11.26 16.57
CA ASP A 143 15.92 -11.89 16.90
C ASP A 143 16.41 -12.78 15.75
N GLY A 144 17.60 -12.48 15.25
CA GLY A 144 18.20 -13.17 14.10
C GLY A 144 17.79 -12.66 12.71
N HIS A 145 16.95 -11.60 12.64
CA HIS A 145 16.50 -10.98 11.39
C HIS A 145 16.94 -9.53 11.21
N ILE A 146 17.66 -8.96 12.18
CA ILE A 146 18.21 -7.60 12.16
C ILE A 146 19.72 -7.65 12.26
#